data_ea934d884d09fba9f47987027f92388c
#
_entry.id   ea934d884d09fba9f47987027f92388c
#
_cell.length_a   1.000
_cell.length_b   1.000
_cell.length_c   1.000
_cell.angle_alpha   90.00
_cell.angle_beta   90.00
_cell.angle_gamma   90.00
#
_symmetry.space_group_name_H-M   'P 1'
#
loop_
_entity.id
_entity.type
_entity.pdbx_description
1 polymer ?
#
loop_
_entity_poly.entity_id
_entity_poly.type
_entity_poly.pdbx_seq_one_letter_code
_entity_poly.pdbx_strand_id
1 'polypeptide(L)'
;MTDALRLADGWVLVWVFGTLVVAAIQRRSTRQRSGESWAWTIGCGFFAGAFMVTVWMRALSLAGIPFSFARIALPMVIASIALAVLVRRRAPADDAARTPAAPDVATLSRGGRALLYVLVAWLALRFVTLLLDVVWTPLYPWDAWIQWATKARVWYSLGQIVPFGRTDAWFAANGALWFDASPNYPATVPLWQVWSSVALGRWDDALMNLPWWLVAVALAIAIYGALRENGLSPLGATIGAWLASSLPLANVHVALAGYADLPMAAYYALAALAAWRWSRERTVASALLALLFAAACTTIKTPGVVWALTLLPGVVLALMPRRGPRIVAIGLAVALLTLAVLAQTDPVVLGYRLHLDFAPAWLSLVDSLFLLGNWHLLWYAVIAAAIVGWRVLRSPAFAPLSATVASGLLFLVVAFSFTNARNWVTDQTTINRAVLHIAPLALIWTIVVIHAWLHGRIRTGSRGSVDPAAAASAA
;
A
#
# COMPACT_ATOMS: atom_id res chain seq x y z
N MET A 1 -30.87 10.30 -0.84
CA MET A 1 -30.73 8.87 -1.27
C MET A 1 -30.11 8.74 -2.67
N THR A 2 -30.54 9.52 -3.66
CA THR A 2 -30.00 9.50 -5.03
C THR A 2 -28.51 9.85 -5.14
N ASP A 3 -28.01 10.83 -4.37
CA ASP A 3 -26.61 11.29 -4.44
C ASP A 3 -25.63 10.26 -3.87
N ALA A 4 -25.98 9.64 -2.72
CA ALA A 4 -25.16 8.59 -2.12
C ALA A 4 -25.07 7.36 -3.04
N LEU A 5 -26.16 7.01 -3.75
CA LEU A 5 -26.14 5.92 -4.72
C LEU A 5 -25.23 6.23 -5.90
N ARG A 6 -25.30 7.46 -6.46
CA ARG A 6 -24.42 7.87 -7.57
C ARG A 6 -22.95 7.81 -7.19
N LEU A 7 -22.60 8.26 -5.97
CA LEU A 7 -21.24 8.18 -5.44
C LEU A 7 -20.79 6.73 -5.31
N ALA A 8 -21.65 5.87 -4.73
CA ALA A 8 -21.38 4.45 -4.59
C ALA A 8 -21.18 3.78 -5.95
N ASP A 9 -22.07 4.02 -6.92
CA ASP A 9 -21.97 3.49 -8.28
C ASP A 9 -20.68 3.93 -8.97
N GLY A 10 -20.28 5.20 -8.81
CA GLY A 10 -19.01 5.71 -9.34
C GLY A 10 -17.81 4.96 -8.81
N TRP A 11 -17.75 4.66 -7.52
CA TRP A 11 -16.62 3.93 -6.92
C TRP A 11 -16.71 2.42 -7.10
N VAL A 12 -17.92 1.85 -7.17
CA VAL A 12 -18.11 0.44 -7.56
C VAL A 12 -17.61 0.21 -8.98
N LEU A 13 -17.90 1.11 -9.91
CA LEU A 13 -17.37 1.05 -11.28
C LEU A 13 -15.83 1.04 -11.28
N VAL A 14 -15.20 1.94 -10.54
CA VAL A 14 -13.73 2.01 -10.40
C VAL A 14 -13.18 0.70 -9.85
N TRP A 15 -13.81 0.15 -8.81
CA TRP A 15 -13.37 -1.09 -8.17
C TRP A 15 -13.53 -2.31 -9.09
N VAL A 16 -14.68 -2.45 -9.75
CA VAL A 16 -14.93 -3.52 -10.72
C VAL A 16 -13.97 -3.44 -11.89
N PHE A 17 -13.78 -2.26 -12.47
CA PHE A 17 -12.82 -2.03 -13.55
C PHE A 17 -11.41 -2.48 -13.14
N GLY A 18 -10.91 -1.99 -12.01
CA GLY A 18 -9.58 -2.36 -11.54
C GLY A 18 -9.46 -3.85 -11.18
N THR A 19 -10.50 -4.48 -10.65
CA THR A 19 -10.53 -5.94 -10.40
C THR A 19 -10.38 -6.72 -11.70
N LEU A 20 -11.07 -6.30 -12.75
CA LEU A 20 -10.94 -6.91 -14.06
C LEU A 20 -9.56 -6.69 -14.69
N VAL A 21 -8.95 -5.51 -14.48
CA VAL A 21 -7.56 -5.23 -14.88
C VAL A 21 -6.60 -6.19 -14.19
N VAL A 22 -6.66 -6.29 -12.85
CA VAL A 22 -5.81 -7.21 -12.08
C VAL A 22 -6.02 -8.65 -12.51
N ALA A 23 -7.28 -9.09 -12.68
CA ALA A 23 -7.61 -10.43 -13.16
C ALA A 23 -7.06 -10.69 -14.58
N ALA A 24 -7.12 -9.71 -15.49
CA ALA A 24 -6.59 -9.83 -16.83
C ALA A 24 -5.05 -9.90 -16.84
N ILE A 25 -4.37 -9.14 -15.98
CA ILE A 25 -2.92 -9.21 -15.80
C ILE A 25 -2.51 -10.60 -15.29
N GLN A 26 -3.18 -11.10 -14.26
CA GLN A 26 -2.87 -12.40 -13.65
C GLN A 26 -3.10 -13.58 -14.59
N ARG A 27 -4.07 -13.50 -15.51
CA ARG A 27 -4.34 -14.56 -16.50
C ARG A 27 -3.25 -14.77 -17.55
N ARG A 28 -2.35 -13.81 -17.73
CA ARG A 28 -1.19 -13.96 -18.62
C ARG A 28 -0.12 -14.91 -18.07
N SER A 29 -0.23 -15.30 -16.81
CA SER A 29 0.68 -16.27 -16.19
C SER A 29 0.23 -17.68 -16.54
N THR A 30 1.01 -18.38 -17.36
CA THR A 30 0.80 -19.79 -17.74
C THR A 30 1.19 -20.77 -16.62
N ARG A 31 1.80 -20.29 -15.53
CA ARG A 31 2.17 -21.12 -14.39
C ARG A 31 0.95 -21.35 -13.50
N GLN A 32 0.69 -22.62 -13.26
CA GLN A 32 -0.38 -23.18 -12.42
C GLN A 32 -0.67 -22.31 -11.18
N ARG A 33 -1.91 -21.86 -11.09
CA ARG A 33 -2.43 -21.04 -9.97
C ARG A 33 -2.66 -21.92 -8.75
N SER A 34 -1.61 -22.17 -7.99
CA SER A 34 -1.77 -22.73 -6.65
C SER A 34 -2.31 -21.66 -5.72
N GLY A 35 -3.60 -21.70 -5.46
CA GLY A 35 -4.19 -20.96 -4.34
C GLY A 35 -4.38 -19.45 -4.52
N GLU A 36 -4.63 -18.97 -5.75
CA GLU A 36 -5.01 -17.57 -5.95
C GLU A 36 -6.23 -17.22 -5.11
N SER A 37 -6.02 -16.37 -4.14
CA SER A 37 -7.11 -15.81 -3.36
C SER A 37 -7.81 -14.73 -4.17
N TRP A 38 -9.10 -14.91 -4.46
CA TRP A 38 -9.93 -13.85 -5.03
C TRP A 38 -9.85 -12.56 -4.20
N ALA A 39 -9.61 -12.68 -2.90
CA ALA A 39 -9.44 -11.55 -2.01
C ALA A 39 -8.23 -10.67 -2.42
N TRP A 40 -7.09 -11.27 -2.79
CA TRP A 40 -5.95 -10.49 -3.33
C TRP A 40 -6.35 -9.72 -4.60
N THR A 41 -7.00 -10.39 -5.55
CA THR A 41 -7.44 -9.79 -6.80
C THR A 41 -8.44 -8.66 -6.58
N ILE A 42 -9.43 -8.86 -5.71
CA ILE A 42 -10.47 -7.87 -5.37
C ILE A 42 -9.85 -6.68 -4.63
N GLY A 43 -9.03 -6.93 -3.60
CA GLY A 43 -8.38 -5.87 -2.84
C GLY A 43 -7.44 -5.02 -3.70
N CYS A 44 -6.54 -5.66 -4.46
CA CYS A 44 -5.67 -4.97 -5.42
C CYS A 44 -6.46 -4.25 -6.51
N GLY A 45 -7.64 -4.75 -6.86
CA GLY A 45 -8.52 -4.20 -7.87
C GLY A 45 -8.95 -2.77 -7.56
N PHE A 46 -9.33 -2.49 -6.31
CA PHE A 46 -9.64 -1.12 -5.91
C PHE A 46 -8.46 -0.18 -6.22
N PHE A 47 -7.26 -0.53 -5.80
CA PHE A 47 -6.07 0.31 -5.98
C PHE A 47 -5.69 0.49 -7.45
N ALA A 48 -5.78 -0.57 -8.24
CA ALA A 48 -5.54 -0.49 -9.69
C ALA A 48 -6.55 0.45 -10.36
N GLY A 49 -7.83 0.31 -10.07
CA GLY A 49 -8.89 1.15 -10.62
C GLY A 49 -8.77 2.61 -10.17
N ALA A 50 -8.56 2.84 -8.87
CA ALA A 50 -8.40 4.16 -8.29
C ALA A 50 -7.18 4.91 -8.82
N PHE A 51 -6.09 4.22 -9.15
CA PHE A 51 -4.96 4.82 -9.85
C PHE A 51 -5.30 5.12 -11.32
N MET A 52 -5.85 4.14 -12.04
CA MET A 52 -6.12 4.29 -13.48
C MET A 52 -7.16 5.35 -13.80
N VAL A 53 -8.18 5.54 -12.95
CA VAL A 53 -9.15 6.64 -13.15
C VAL A 53 -8.44 8.00 -13.09
N THR A 54 -7.46 8.17 -12.20
CA THR A 54 -6.69 9.44 -12.13
C THR A 54 -5.75 9.61 -13.32
N VAL A 55 -5.19 8.53 -13.85
CA VAL A 55 -4.40 8.58 -15.10
C VAL A 55 -5.29 9.01 -16.26
N TRP A 56 -6.50 8.45 -16.36
CA TRP A 56 -7.46 8.85 -17.38
C TRP A 56 -7.88 10.31 -17.25
N MET A 57 -8.18 10.79 -16.03
CA MET A 57 -8.51 12.20 -15.80
C MET A 57 -7.36 13.14 -16.19
N ARG A 58 -6.09 12.75 -15.93
CA ARG A 58 -4.93 13.51 -16.43
C ARG A 58 -4.89 13.55 -17.95
N ALA A 59 -5.16 12.43 -18.62
CA ALA A 59 -5.20 12.37 -20.08
C ALA A 59 -6.30 13.28 -20.65
N LEU A 60 -7.50 13.28 -20.07
CA LEU A 60 -8.58 14.19 -20.45
C LEU A 60 -8.16 15.67 -20.30
N SER A 61 -7.57 16.02 -19.16
CA SER A 61 -7.11 17.37 -18.90
C SER A 61 -6.02 17.82 -19.88
N LEU A 62 -5.06 16.95 -20.18
CA LEU A 62 -4.00 17.23 -21.17
C LEU A 62 -4.58 17.41 -22.59
N ALA A 63 -5.66 16.73 -22.91
CA ALA A 63 -6.40 16.89 -24.17
C ALA A 63 -7.36 18.10 -24.19
N GLY A 64 -7.41 18.88 -23.10
CA GLY A 64 -8.34 20.01 -22.98
C GLY A 64 -9.82 19.61 -22.87
N ILE A 65 -10.09 18.34 -22.51
CA ILE A 65 -11.45 17.80 -22.39
C ILE A 65 -11.92 17.96 -20.94
N PRO A 66 -12.97 18.77 -20.66
CA PRO A 66 -13.46 18.99 -19.31
C PRO A 66 -13.99 17.71 -18.65
N PHE A 67 -13.80 17.61 -17.33
CA PHE A 67 -14.31 16.50 -16.54
C PHE A 67 -15.83 16.47 -16.55
N SER A 68 -16.40 15.29 -16.82
CA SER A 68 -17.81 14.99 -16.62
C SER A 68 -17.95 13.51 -16.30
N PHE A 69 -19.05 13.14 -15.63
CA PHE A 69 -19.30 11.74 -15.28
C PHE A 69 -19.24 10.82 -16.50
N ALA A 70 -19.92 11.19 -17.59
CA ALA A 70 -19.94 10.37 -18.80
C ALA A 70 -18.55 10.20 -19.44
N ARG A 71 -17.74 11.26 -19.52
CA ARG A 71 -16.39 11.22 -20.13
C ARG A 71 -15.40 10.38 -19.32
N ILE A 72 -15.64 10.25 -18.02
CA ILE A 72 -14.80 9.43 -17.16
C ILE A 72 -15.37 8.01 -17.08
N ALA A 73 -16.65 7.83 -16.81
CA ALA A 73 -17.26 6.53 -16.57
C ALA A 73 -17.43 5.68 -17.83
N LEU A 74 -17.86 6.27 -18.97
CA LEU A 74 -18.15 5.48 -20.19
C LEU A 74 -16.95 4.70 -20.72
N PRO A 75 -15.74 5.28 -20.85
CA PRO A 75 -14.55 4.50 -21.24
C PRO A 75 -14.23 3.37 -20.25
N MET A 76 -14.45 3.59 -18.96
CA MET A 76 -14.24 2.55 -17.94
C MET A 76 -15.26 1.42 -18.05
N VAL A 77 -16.52 1.72 -18.34
CA VAL A 77 -17.57 0.71 -18.60
C VAL A 77 -17.21 -0.11 -19.83
N ILE A 78 -16.86 0.53 -20.94
CA ILE A 78 -16.49 -0.13 -22.19
C ILE A 78 -15.26 -1.04 -21.95
N ALA A 79 -14.22 -0.51 -21.28
CA ALA A 79 -13.03 -1.28 -20.93
C ALA A 79 -13.35 -2.45 -19.98
N SER A 80 -14.28 -2.26 -19.02
CA SER A 80 -14.72 -3.32 -18.10
C SER A 80 -15.42 -4.46 -18.85
N ILE A 81 -16.28 -4.15 -19.80
CA ILE A 81 -16.96 -5.14 -20.66
C ILE A 81 -15.91 -5.91 -21.49
N ALA A 82 -15.01 -5.20 -22.15
CA ALA A 82 -13.94 -5.83 -22.94
C ALA A 82 -13.05 -6.75 -22.10
N LEU A 83 -12.64 -6.28 -20.91
CA LEU A 83 -11.84 -7.07 -19.97
C LEU A 83 -12.62 -8.28 -19.45
N ALA A 84 -13.92 -8.13 -19.12
CA ALA A 84 -14.75 -9.24 -18.68
C ALA A 84 -14.87 -10.34 -19.75
N VAL A 85 -15.08 -9.95 -21.01
CA VAL A 85 -15.07 -10.89 -22.16
C VAL A 85 -13.71 -11.56 -22.28
N LEU A 86 -12.61 -10.79 -22.22
CA LEU A 86 -11.24 -11.34 -22.27
C LEU A 86 -11.00 -12.33 -21.14
N VAL A 87 -11.44 -11.96 -19.92
CA VAL A 87 -11.30 -12.78 -18.71
C VAL A 87 -12.11 -14.08 -18.84
N ARG A 88 -13.30 -14.09 -19.43
CA ARG A 88 -14.15 -15.29 -19.62
C ARG A 88 -13.61 -16.22 -20.73
N ARG A 89 -13.24 -15.68 -21.90
CA ARG A 89 -12.80 -16.47 -23.06
C ARG A 89 -11.54 -17.29 -22.84
N ARG A 90 -10.73 -16.98 -21.85
CA ARG A 90 -9.46 -17.63 -21.53
C ARG A 90 -9.50 -18.45 -20.24
N ALA A 91 -10.67 -18.97 -19.84
CA ALA A 91 -10.72 -19.97 -18.78
C ALA A 91 -9.91 -21.19 -19.24
N PRO A 92 -8.90 -21.66 -18.50
CA PRO A 92 -8.16 -22.86 -18.87
C PRO A 92 -9.14 -24.03 -18.87
N ALA A 93 -9.07 -24.86 -19.92
CA ALA A 93 -9.58 -26.21 -19.85
C ALA A 93 -8.91 -26.93 -18.66
N ASP A 94 -9.70 -27.67 -17.92
CA ASP A 94 -9.33 -28.47 -16.77
C ASP A 94 -8.06 -29.30 -16.98
N ASP A 95 -6.92 -28.82 -16.45
CA ASP A 95 -5.77 -29.64 -16.11
C ASP A 95 -5.23 -29.18 -14.75
N ALA A 96 -6.07 -29.35 -13.76
CA ALA A 96 -5.72 -29.14 -12.38
C ALA A 96 -4.99 -30.39 -11.84
N ALA A 97 -3.70 -30.47 -12.05
CA ALA A 97 -2.86 -31.15 -11.07
C ALA A 97 -3.03 -30.35 -9.76
N ARG A 98 -3.89 -30.89 -8.87
CA ARG A 98 -4.33 -30.26 -7.64
C ARG A 98 -3.13 -30.01 -6.72
N THR A 99 -2.64 -28.79 -6.70
CA THR A 99 -1.83 -28.35 -5.56
C THR A 99 -2.65 -28.55 -4.30
N PRO A 100 -2.05 -28.98 -3.16
CA PRO A 100 -2.80 -29.17 -1.92
C PRO A 100 -3.63 -27.94 -1.63
N ALA A 101 -4.92 -28.10 -1.48
CA ALA A 101 -5.83 -27.01 -1.19
C ALA A 101 -5.36 -26.29 0.08
N ALA A 102 -5.26 -24.96 0.02
CA ALA A 102 -4.97 -24.17 1.22
C ALA A 102 -6.04 -24.50 2.28
N PRO A 103 -5.69 -24.53 3.60
CA PRO A 103 -6.63 -24.83 4.66
C PRO A 103 -7.94 -24.05 4.50
N ASP A 104 -9.07 -24.72 4.57
CA ASP A 104 -10.40 -24.11 4.42
C ASP A 104 -11.03 -23.83 5.79
N VAL A 105 -12.10 -23.04 5.82
CA VAL A 105 -12.90 -22.77 7.03
C VAL A 105 -13.44 -24.08 7.64
N ALA A 106 -13.76 -25.06 6.80
CA ALA A 106 -14.21 -26.39 7.24
C ALA A 106 -13.17 -27.13 8.09
N THR A 107 -11.89 -26.87 7.91
CA THR A 107 -10.78 -27.49 8.67
C THR A 107 -10.56 -26.88 10.05
N LEU A 108 -11.18 -25.74 10.34
CA LEU A 108 -11.08 -25.08 11.63
C LEU A 108 -11.87 -25.82 12.72
N SER A 109 -11.34 -25.85 13.93
CA SER A 109 -12.08 -26.29 15.11
C SER A 109 -13.32 -25.41 15.34
N ARG A 110 -14.27 -25.89 16.15
CA ARG A 110 -15.47 -25.09 16.52
C ARG A 110 -15.07 -23.75 17.13
N GLY A 111 -14.12 -23.72 18.06
CA GLY A 111 -13.59 -22.48 18.66
C GLY A 111 -12.90 -21.58 17.64
N GLY A 112 -12.14 -22.14 16.70
CA GLY A 112 -11.51 -21.39 15.62
C GLY A 112 -12.52 -20.72 14.67
N ARG A 113 -13.62 -21.43 14.35
CA ARG A 113 -14.72 -20.85 13.55
C ARG A 113 -15.45 -19.75 14.31
N ALA A 114 -15.75 -19.96 15.59
CA ALA A 114 -16.38 -18.94 16.42
C ALA A 114 -15.51 -17.67 16.48
N LEU A 115 -14.20 -17.80 16.73
CA LEU A 115 -13.28 -16.67 16.73
C LEU A 115 -13.22 -15.98 15.36
N LEU A 116 -13.20 -16.74 14.26
CA LEU A 116 -13.25 -16.18 12.91
C LEU A 116 -14.48 -15.28 12.71
N TYR A 117 -15.67 -15.76 13.07
CA TYR A 117 -16.91 -15.00 12.95
C TYR A 117 -16.93 -13.75 13.86
N VAL A 118 -16.41 -13.86 15.08
CA VAL A 118 -16.27 -12.70 15.98
C VAL A 118 -15.36 -11.64 15.36
N LEU A 119 -14.21 -12.03 14.81
CA LEU A 119 -13.29 -11.09 14.17
C LEU A 119 -13.90 -10.46 12.91
N VAL A 120 -14.61 -11.22 12.09
CA VAL A 120 -15.30 -10.68 10.91
C VAL A 120 -16.40 -9.70 11.33
N ALA A 121 -17.20 -10.04 12.34
CA ALA A 121 -18.23 -9.14 12.87
C ALA A 121 -17.62 -7.86 13.45
N TRP A 122 -16.49 -7.97 14.16
CA TRP A 122 -15.75 -6.82 14.67
C TRP A 122 -15.24 -5.94 13.54
N LEU A 123 -14.63 -6.51 12.49
CA LEU A 123 -14.18 -5.77 11.32
C LEU A 123 -15.35 -5.05 10.62
N ALA A 124 -16.47 -5.74 10.45
CA ALA A 124 -17.67 -5.15 9.86
C ALA A 124 -18.16 -3.96 10.68
N LEU A 125 -18.28 -4.11 12.00
CA LEU A 125 -18.66 -3.02 12.90
C LEU A 125 -17.66 -1.85 12.81
N ARG A 126 -16.36 -2.15 12.81
CA ARG A 126 -15.30 -1.13 12.70
C ARG A 126 -15.39 -0.36 11.39
N PHE A 127 -15.58 -1.05 10.26
CA PHE A 127 -15.74 -0.38 8.97
C PHE A 127 -17.04 0.42 8.89
N VAL A 128 -18.14 -0.03 9.51
CA VAL A 128 -19.36 0.76 9.60
C VAL A 128 -19.12 2.06 10.40
N THR A 129 -18.49 1.98 11.57
CA THR A 129 -18.19 3.19 12.35
C THR A 129 -17.28 4.16 11.60
N LEU A 130 -16.22 3.67 10.94
CA LEU A 130 -15.35 4.51 10.11
C LEU A 130 -16.07 5.11 8.90
N LEU A 131 -17.02 4.39 8.29
CA LEU A 131 -17.85 4.94 7.23
C LEU A 131 -18.68 6.11 7.74
N LEU A 132 -19.32 5.94 8.90
CA LEU A 132 -20.11 7.03 9.52
C LEU A 132 -19.23 8.23 9.82
N ASP A 133 -18.03 8.03 10.37
CA ASP A 133 -17.07 9.11 10.60
C ASP A 133 -16.76 9.88 9.29
N VAL A 134 -16.46 9.16 8.20
CA VAL A 134 -16.11 9.76 6.91
C VAL A 134 -17.28 10.51 6.28
N VAL A 135 -18.51 9.95 6.32
CA VAL A 135 -19.65 10.56 5.61
C VAL A 135 -20.34 11.67 6.38
N TRP A 136 -20.13 11.74 7.70
CA TRP A 136 -20.74 12.78 8.55
C TRP A 136 -19.78 13.90 8.96
N THR A 137 -18.47 13.65 8.90
CA THR A 137 -17.47 14.64 9.27
C THR A 137 -17.06 15.46 8.06
N PRO A 138 -17.30 16.78 8.04
CA PRO A 138 -16.80 17.64 6.96
C PRO A 138 -15.27 17.64 6.97
N LEU A 139 -14.68 18.03 5.84
CA LEU A 139 -13.24 18.10 5.67
C LEU A 139 -12.63 19.05 6.72
N TYR A 140 -11.81 18.50 7.59
CA TYR A 140 -11.32 19.20 8.76
C TYR A 140 -9.78 19.17 8.89
N PRO A 141 -9.05 18.08 8.54
CA PRO A 141 -7.61 17.98 8.77
C PRO A 141 -6.84 19.04 7.98
N TRP A 142 -5.85 19.68 8.64
CA TRP A 142 -5.12 20.84 8.12
C TRP A 142 -4.58 20.65 6.69
N ASP A 143 -3.70 19.65 6.45
CA ASP A 143 -3.16 19.41 5.11
C ASP A 143 -4.23 18.99 4.10
N ALA A 144 -5.31 18.34 4.59
CA ALA A 144 -6.37 17.84 3.73
C ALA A 144 -7.09 19.00 3.03
N TRP A 145 -7.49 20.04 3.78
CA TRP A 145 -8.22 21.16 3.17
C TRP A 145 -7.27 22.20 2.55
N ILE A 146 -6.08 22.49 3.15
CA ILE A 146 -5.20 23.56 2.66
C ILE A 146 -4.42 23.16 1.40
N GLN A 147 -4.15 21.86 1.18
CA GLN A 147 -3.32 21.38 0.06
C GLN A 147 -4.12 20.50 -0.89
N TRP A 148 -4.71 19.40 -0.40
CA TRP A 148 -5.30 18.40 -1.25
C TRP A 148 -6.67 18.83 -1.78
N ALA A 149 -7.60 19.22 -0.92
CA ALA A 149 -8.94 19.59 -1.29
C ALA A 149 -9.03 20.97 -1.96
N THR A 150 -8.11 21.88 -1.67
CA THR A 150 -8.01 23.16 -2.41
C THR A 150 -7.78 22.90 -3.89
N LYS A 151 -6.82 22.04 -4.24
CA LYS A 151 -6.61 21.61 -5.64
C LYS A 151 -7.87 20.96 -6.21
N ALA A 152 -8.45 20.02 -5.47
CA ALA A 152 -9.64 19.30 -5.91
C ALA A 152 -10.80 20.24 -6.16
N ARG A 153 -11.06 21.22 -5.29
CA ARG A 153 -12.15 22.21 -5.42
C ARG A 153 -12.00 23.04 -6.69
N VAL A 154 -10.80 23.55 -6.93
CA VAL A 154 -10.53 24.35 -8.14
C VAL A 154 -10.66 23.48 -9.39
N TRP A 155 -10.08 22.29 -9.42
CA TRP A 155 -10.16 21.41 -10.59
C TRP A 155 -11.57 20.90 -10.86
N TYR A 156 -12.36 20.66 -9.81
CA TYR A 156 -13.78 20.34 -9.97
C TYR A 156 -14.56 21.51 -10.59
N SER A 157 -14.34 22.73 -10.09
CA SER A 157 -15.05 23.92 -10.56
C SER A 157 -14.70 24.29 -12.00
N LEU A 158 -13.43 24.07 -12.41
CA LEU A 158 -12.95 24.36 -13.77
C LEU A 158 -13.13 23.17 -14.73
N GLY A 159 -13.40 21.97 -14.19
CA GLY A 159 -13.49 20.75 -14.99
C GLY A 159 -12.16 20.27 -15.56
N GLN A 160 -11.03 20.76 -15.08
CA GLN A 160 -9.68 20.42 -15.59
C GLN A 160 -8.61 20.66 -14.54
N ILE A 161 -7.42 20.05 -14.74
CA ILE A 161 -6.25 20.29 -13.91
C ILE A 161 -5.60 21.60 -14.32
N VAL A 162 -5.45 22.52 -13.37
CA VAL A 162 -4.71 23.77 -13.56
C VAL A 162 -3.54 23.84 -12.59
N PRO A 163 -2.46 24.57 -12.94
CA PRO A 163 -1.31 24.73 -12.07
C PRO A 163 -1.63 25.62 -10.86
N PHE A 164 -0.84 25.41 -9.81
CA PHE A 164 -0.81 26.22 -8.59
C PHE A 164 0.59 26.79 -8.38
N GLY A 165 0.67 27.91 -7.68
CA GLY A 165 1.93 28.53 -7.28
C GLY A 165 2.03 28.73 -5.78
N ARG A 166 3.24 28.87 -5.29
CA ARG A 166 3.51 29.37 -3.93
C ARG A 166 3.20 30.86 -3.85
N THR A 167 3.26 31.40 -2.64
CA THR A 167 2.92 32.81 -2.34
C THR A 167 3.58 33.80 -3.32
N ASP A 168 4.88 33.71 -3.54
CA ASP A 168 5.64 34.65 -4.39
C ASP A 168 5.16 34.57 -5.86
N ALA A 169 5.00 33.36 -6.39
CA ALA A 169 4.50 33.15 -7.74
C ALA A 169 3.05 33.60 -7.91
N TRP A 170 2.23 33.38 -6.89
CA TRP A 170 0.83 33.79 -6.86
C TRP A 170 0.70 35.32 -6.86
N PHE A 171 1.48 36.04 -6.04
CA PHE A 171 1.52 37.50 -6.04
C PHE A 171 2.02 38.05 -7.39
N ALA A 172 3.09 37.46 -7.94
CA ALA A 172 3.65 37.88 -9.22
C ALA A 172 2.67 37.67 -10.38
N ALA A 173 1.79 36.69 -10.30
CA ALA A 173 0.82 36.37 -11.34
C ALA A 173 -0.45 37.24 -11.32
N ASN A 174 -0.61 38.17 -10.38
CA ASN A 174 -1.75 39.09 -10.27
C ASN A 174 -3.12 38.39 -10.41
N GLY A 175 -3.31 37.25 -9.77
CA GLY A 175 -4.55 36.47 -9.79
C GLY A 175 -4.71 35.51 -10.97
N ALA A 176 -3.75 35.44 -11.89
CA ALA A 176 -3.76 34.47 -13.00
C ALA A 176 -3.35 33.03 -12.54
N LEU A 177 -2.87 32.89 -11.33
CA LEU A 177 -2.42 31.61 -10.77
C LEU A 177 -3.18 31.31 -9.47
N TRP A 178 -3.52 30.06 -9.25
CA TRP A 178 -4.11 29.60 -7.98
C TRP A 178 -3.03 29.37 -6.93
N PHE A 179 -3.33 29.68 -5.67
CA PHE A 179 -2.41 29.50 -4.54
C PHE A 179 -2.49 28.09 -3.94
N ASP A 180 -1.33 27.51 -3.66
CA ASP A 180 -1.18 26.33 -2.81
C ASP A 180 0.18 26.38 -2.09
N ALA A 181 0.21 26.03 -0.80
CA ALA A 181 1.44 25.99 -0.01
C ALA A 181 2.43 24.92 -0.51
N SER A 182 1.91 23.85 -1.13
CA SER A 182 2.70 22.74 -1.69
C SER A 182 2.26 22.41 -3.13
N PRO A 183 2.48 23.34 -4.10
CA PRO A 183 1.96 23.19 -5.47
C PRO A 183 2.51 21.96 -6.18
N ASN A 184 3.70 21.48 -5.80
CA ASN A 184 4.37 20.33 -6.39
C ASN A 184 3.84 18.98 -5.89
N TYR A 185 2.90 18.95 -4.94
CA TYR A 185 2.30 17.68 -4.52
C TYR A 185 1.49 17.06 -5.65
N PRO A 186 1.66 15.73 -5.87
CA PRO A 186 1.03 15.02 -6.98
C PRO A 186 -0.50 15.03 -6.94
N ALA A 187 -1.11 14.83 -8.10
CA ALA A 187 -2.54 15.04 -8.31
C ALA A 187 -3.46 13.86 -7.96
N THR A 188 -2.93 12.67 -7.60
CA THR A 188 -3.78 11.47 -7.44
C THR A 188 -4.84 11.65 -6.35
N VAL A 189 -4.46 12.13 -5.18
CA VAL A 189 -5.39 12.31 -4.05
C VAL A 189 -6.46 13.37 -4.37
N PRO A 190 -6.12 14.59 -4.84
CA PRO A 190 -7.13 15.54 -5.28
C PRO A 190 -8.05 15.00 -6.37
N LEU A 191 -7.55 14.23 -7.33
CA LEU A 191 -8.37 13.67 -8.40
C LEU A 191 -9.38 12.62 -7.90
N TRP A 192 -9.12 11.93 -6.80
CA TRP A 192 -10.14 11.09 -6.16
C TRP A 192 -11.30 11.92 -5.62
N GLN A 193 -11.02 13.07 -5.00
CA GLN A 193 -12.04 14.00 -4.52
C GLN A 193 -12.80 14.63 -5.68
N VAL A 194 -12.11 15.00 -6.78
CA VAL A 194 -12.75 15.47 -8.01
C VAL A 194 -13.67 14.40 -8.58
N TRP A 195 -13.22 13.15 -8.70
CA TRP A 195 -14.05 12.06 -9.19
C TRP A 195 -15.30 11.84 -8.32
N SER A 196 -15.13 11.84 -6.99
CA SER A 196 -16.26 11.73 -6.06
C SER A 196 -17.27 12.85 -6.28
N SER A 197 -16.82 14.11 -6.42
CA SER A 197 -17.66 15.27 -6.64
C SER A 197 -18.35 15.25 -8.00
N VAL A 198 -17.66 14.78 -9.05
CA VAL A 198 -18.23 14.57 -10.38
C VAL A 198 -19.31 13.47 -10.35
N ALA A 199 -19.08 12.39 -9.62
CA ALA A 199 -20.06 11.31 -9.44
C ALA A 199 -21.30 11.79 -8.66
N LEU A 200 -21.09 12.58 -7.60
CA LEU A 200 -22.16 13.22 -6.84
C LEU A 200 -22.96 14.24 -7.67
N GLY A 201 -22.30 14.90 -8.63
CA GLY A 201 -22.86 16.03 -9.36
C GLY A 201 -22.83 17.36 -8.58
N ARG A 202 -22.20 17.37 -7.40
CA ARG A 202 -22.01 18.54 -6.54
C ARG A 202 -20.74 18.40 -5.71
N TRP A 203 -20.24 19.51 -5.20
CA TRP A 203 -19.19 19.47 -4.18
C TRP A 203 -19.80 19.18 -2.81
N ASP A 204 -19.16 18.27 -2.07
CA ASP A 204 -19.57 17.90 -0.73
C ASP A 204 -18.32 17.53 0.07
N ASP A 205 -18.00 18.32 1.09
CA ASP A 205 -16.76 18.24 1.86
C ASP A 205 -16.61 16.95 2.66
N ALA A 206 -17.70 16.24 2.97
CA ALA A 206 -17.67 14.94 3.63
C ALA A 206 -17.67 13.80 2.61
N LEU A 207 -18.70 13.72 1.77
CA LEU A 207 -18.91 12.59 0.87
C LEU A 207 -17.82 12.42 -0.19
N MET A 208 -17.13 13.50 -0.59
CA MET A 208 -15.99 13.39 -1.52
C MET A 208 -14.84 12.56 -0.95
N ASN A 209 -14.81 12.34 0.36
CA ASN A 209 -13.75 11.59 1.06
C ASN A 209 -14.05 10.09 1.22
N LEU A 210 -15.15 9.57 0.67
CA LEU A 210 -15.47 8.14 0.67
C LEU A 210 -14.28 7.25 0.24
N PRO A 211 -13.38 7.65 -0.68
CA PRO A 211 -12.21 6.85 -1.05
C PRO A 211 -11.32 6.41 0.11
N TRP A 212 -11.20 7.18 1.20
CA TRP A 212 -10.38 6.80 2.36
C TRP A 212 -10.92 5.57 3.08
N TRP A 213 -12.24 5.51 3.24
CA TRP A 213 -12.88 4.31 3.75
C TRP A 213 -12.69 3.11 2.81
N LEU A 214 -12.85 3.32 1.50
CA LEU A 214 -12.64 2.27 0.50
C LEU A 214 -11.18 1.77 0.49
N VAL A 215 -10.19 2.65 0.67
CA VAL A 215 -8.77 2.27 0.86
C VAL A 215 -8.62 1.33 2.05
N ALA A 216 -9.23 1.63 3.19
CA ALA A 216 -9.12 0.78 4.39
C ALA A 216 -9.75 -0.61 4.16
N VAL A 217 -10.94 -0.66 3.58
CA VAL A 217 -11.63 -1.92 3.27
C VAL A 217 -10.84 -2.74 2.25
N ALA A 218 -10.41 -2.12 1.15
CA ALA A 218 -9.67 -2.79 0.10
C ALA A 218 -8.30 -3.28 0.57
N LEU A 219 -7.62 -2.50 1.43
CA LEU A 219 -6.34 -2.90 2.03
C LEU A 219 -6.52 -4.12 2.94
N ALA A 220 -7.55 -4.15 3.78
CA ALA A 220 -7.84 -5.30 4.63
C ALA A 220 -8.11 -6.57 3.81
N ILE A 221 -8.88 -6.45 2.71
CA ILE A 221 -9.15 -7.54 1.78
C ILE A 221 -7.85 -8.00 1.09
N ALA A 222 -6.99 -7.06 0.64
CA ALA A 222 -5.71 -7.39 0.02
C ALA A 222 -4.75 -8.08 0.99
N ILE A 223 -4.67 -7.61 2.24
CA ILE A 223 -3.86 -8.23 3.29
C ILE A 223 -4.33 -9.65 3.57
N TYR A 224 -5.64 -9.84 3.76
CA TYR A 224 -6.22 -11.18 3.91
C TYR A 224 -5.81 -12.08 2.74
N GLY A 225 -5.99 -11.61 1.50
CA GLY A 225 -5.60 -12.35 0.30
C GLY A 225 -4.12 -12.70 0.26
N ALA A 226 -3.25 -11.73 0.53
CA ALA A 226 -1.79 -11.95 0.56
C ALA A 226 -1.38 -13.00 1.60
N LEU A 227 -1.97 -12.96 2.78
CA LEU A 227 -1.68 -13.92 3.85
C LEU A 227 -2.20 -15.33 3.50
N ARG A 228 -3.38 -15.43 2.86
CA ARG A 228 -3.90 -16.70 2.34
C ARG A 228 -2.98 -17.33 1.30
N GLU A 229 -2.49 -16.54 0.35
CA GLU A 229 -1.54 -16.98 -0.69
C GLU A 229 -0.18 -17.41 -0.10
N ASN A 230 0.15 -16.95 1.11
CA ASN A 230 1.34 -17.36 1.85
C ASN A 230 1.10 -18.53 2.83
N GLY A 231 -0.02 -19.25 2.67
CA GLY A 231 -0.31 -20.50 3.37
C GLY A 231 -0.95 -20.35 4.75
N LEU A 232 -1.31 -19.14 5.17
CA LEU A 232 -2.04 -18.96 6.43
C LEU A 232 -3.47 -19.52 6.33
N SER A 233 -3.98 -20.07 7.43
CA SER A 233 -5.37 -20.46 7.52
C SER A 233 -6.32 -19.28 7.36
N PRO A 234 -7.62 -19.48 7.06
CA PRO A 234 -8.59 -18.39 7.02
C PRO A 234 -8.60 -17.56 8.30
N LEU A 235 -8.52 -18.20 9.46
CA LEU A 235 -8.44 -17.53 10.75
C LEU A 235 -7.16 -16.70 10.87
N GLY A 236 -5.99 -17.27 10.54
CA GLY A 236 -4.72 -16.56 10.60
C GLY A 236 -4.66 -15.35 9.68
N ALA A 237 -5.21 -15.46 8.46
CA ALA A 237 -5.30 -14.35 7.52
C ALA A 237 -6.29 -13.26 8.01
N THR A 238 -7.42 -13.66 8.63
CA THR A 238 -8.37 -12.72 9.23
C THR A 238 -7.77 -12.00 10.43
N ILE A 239 -7.00 -12.69 11.28
CA ILE A 239 -6.25 -12.06 12.37
C ILE A 239 -5.28 -11.00 11.81
N GLY A 240 -4.56 -11.31 10.73
CA GLY A 240 -3.66 -10.35 10.09
C GLY A 240 -4.37 -9.11 9.54
N ALA A 241 -5.50 -9.28 8.85
CA ALA A 241 -6.34 -8.18 8.38
C ALA A 241 -6.90 -7.36 9.55
N TRP A 242 -7.35 -8.04 10.62
CA TRP A 242 -7.84 -7.38 11.83
C TRP A 242 -6.75 -6.57 12.53
N LEU A 243 -5.54 -7.11 12.69
CA LEU A 243 -4.41 -6.39 13.27
C LEU A 243 -4.06 -5.13 12.48
N ALA A 244 -4.04 -5.22 11.14
CA ALA A 244 -3.77 -4.07 10.27
C ALA A 244 -4.86 -2.99 10.39
N SER A 245 -6.13 -3.41 10.39
CA SER A 245 -7.29 -2.51 10.53
C SER A 245 -7.48 -1.98 11.96
N SER A 246 -6.76 -2.52 12.94
CA SER A 246 -6.81 -2.09 14.34
C SER A 246 -5.68 -1.11 14.71
N LEU A 247 -4.73 -0.82 13.80
CA LEU A 247 -3.67 0.14 14.07
C LEU A 247 -4.29 1.53 14.32
N PRO A 248 -4.08 2.16 15.50
CA PRO A 248 -4.75 3.40 15.87
C PRO A 248 -4.54 4.51 14.85
N LEU A 249 -3.29 4.75 14.44
CA LEU A 249 -3.00 5.84 13.50
C LEU A 249 -3.57 5.57 12.09
N ALA A 250 -3.65 4.31 11.64
CA ALA A 250 -4.32 3.98 10.38
C ALA A 250 -5.81 4.33 10.43
N ASN A 251 -6.48 4.04 11.55
CA ASN A 251 -7.89 4.41 11.74
C ASN A 251 -8.09 5.93 11.79
N VAL A 252 -7.20 6.65 12.47
CA VAL A 252 -7.21 8.13 12.49
C VAL A 252 -7.12 8.67 11.06
N HIS A 253 -6.29 8.09 10.19
CA HIS A 253 -6.15 8.53 8.80
C HIS A 253 -7.30 8.09 7.88
N VAL A 254 -8.18 7.20 8.34
CA VAL A 254 -9.48 6.93 7.68
C VAL A 254 -10.51 7.95 8.13
N ALA A 255 -10.69 8.13 9.45
CA ALA A 255 -11.70 9.03 10.02
C ALA A 255 -11.39 10.51 9.68
N LEU A 256 -10.11 10.91 9.76
CA LEU A 256 -9.61 12.20 9.29
C LEU A 256 -9.25 12.11 7.80
N ALA A 257 -10.21 11.82 6.96
CA ALA A 257 -10.05 11.63 5.54
C ALA A 257 -9.46 12.87 4.85
N GLY A 258 -8.80 12.68 3.71
CA GLY A 258 -8.19 13.74 2.91
C GLY A 258 -6.66 13.77 2.93
N TYR A 259 -5.99 13.11 3.89
CA TYR A 259 -4.54 12.95 3.89
C TYR A 259 -4.06 11.92 2.86
N ALA A 260 -2.88 12.13 2.27
CA ALA A 260 -2.27 11.21 1.32
C ALA A 260 -1.55 10.01 1.97
N ASP A 261 -1.41 9.98 3.29
CA ASP A 261 -0.52 9.05 4.00
C ASP A 261 -1.05 7.61 4.00
N LEU A 262 -2.34 7.40 4.28
CA LEU A 262 -2.95 6.07 4.21
C LEU A 262 -2.98 5.49 2.78
N PRO A 263 -3.38 6.24 1.74
CA PRO A 263 -3.19 5.82 0.35
C PRO A 263 -1.75 5.44 0.03
N MET A 264 -0.77 6.24 0.45
CA MET A 264 0.66 5.97 0.25
C MET A 264 1.08 4.66 0.90
N ALA A 265 0.69 4.43 2.17
CA ALA A 265 0.96 3.20 2.90
C ALA A 265 0.40 1.96 2.19
N ALA A 266 -0.82 2.06 1.68
CA ALA A 266 -1.48 0.97 0.97
C ALA A 266 -0.76 0.62 -0.34
N TYR A 267 -0.49 1.60 -1.20
CA TYR A 267 0.19 1.35 -2.47
C TYR A 267 1.61 0.85 -2.27
N TYR A 268 2.35 1.36 -1.29
CA TYR A 268 3.69 0.87 -0.98
C TYR A 268 3.69 -0.58 -0.50
N ALA A 269 2.77 -0.93 0.40
CA ALA A 269 2.62 -2.31 0.85
C ALA A 269 2.28 -3.25 -0.31
N LEU A 270 1.35 -2.88 -1.20
CA LEU A 270 0.98 -3.67 -2.37
C LEU A 270 2.12 -3.81 -3.38
N ALA A 271 2.88 -2.72 -3.63
CA ALA A 271 4.06 -2.76 -4.49
C ALA A 271 5.11 -3.74 -3.96
N ALA A 272 5.41 -3.68 -2.67
CA ALA A 272 6.37 -4.56 -2.01
C ALA A 272 5.91 -6.03 -2.03
N LEU A 273 4.63 -6.30 -1.75
CA LEU A 273 4.06 -7.65 -1.78
C LEU A 273 4.06 -8.24 -3.20
N ALA A 274 3.69 -7.44 -4.21
CA ALA A 274 3.72 -7.86 -5.60
C ALA A 274 5.17 -8.11 -6.09
N ALA A 275 6.13 -7.27 -5.69
CA ALA A 275 7.55 -7.46 -5.96
C ALA A 275 8.10 -8.72 -5.26
N TRP A 276 7.69 -8.97 -4.00
CA TRP A 276 8.05 -10.18 -3.28
C TRP A 276 7.43 -11.43 -3.94
N ARG A 277 6.18 -11.36 -4.37
CA ARG A 277 5.56 -12.42 -5.16
C ARG A 277 6.34 -12.68 -6.44
N TRP A 278 6.67 -11.62 -7.19
CA TRP A 278 7.50 -11.75 -8.39
C TRP A 278 8.87 -12.37 -8.11
N SER A 279 9.49 -12.04 -6.98
CA SER A 279 10.79 -12.61 -6.62
C SER A 279 10.78 -14.13 -6.50
N ARG A 280 9.63 -14.72 -6.18
CA ARG A 280 9.43 -16.17 -6.00
C ARG A 280 8.90 -16.86 -7.26
N GLU A 281 7.93 -16.23 -7.94
CA GLU A 281 7.19 -16.84 -9.04
C GLU A 281 7.78 -16.50 -10.41
N ARG A 282 8.48 -15.38 -10.52
CA ARG A 282 9.06 -14.86 -11.78
C ARG A 282 8.02 -14.66 -12.89
N THR A 283 6.78 -14.38 -12.53
CA THR A 283 5.71 -14.15 -13.50
C THR A 283 5.67 -12.69 -13.94
N VAL A 284 5.38 -12.48 -15.25
CA VAL A 284 5.15 -11.12 -15.79
C VAL A 284 3.99 -10.42 -15.06
N ALA A 285 2.99 -11.17 -14.66
CA ALA A 285 1.83 -10.65 -13.95
C ALA A 285 2.22 -9.99 -12.62
N SER A 286 3.00 -10.69 -11.80
CA SER A 286 3.48 -10.15 -10.50
C SER A 286 4.40 -8.94 -10.71
N ALA A 287 5.24 -8.95 -11.76
CA ALA A 287 6.09 -7.80 -12.11
C ALA A 287 5.26 -6.59 -12.52
N LEU A 288 4.25 -6.77 -13.37
CA LEU A 288 3.38 -5.67 -13.81
C LEU A 288 2.60 -5.05 -12.64
N LEU A 289 2.10 -5.86 -11.71
CA LEU A 289 1.43 -5.36 -10.51
C LEU A 289 2.40 -4.59 -9.61
N ALA A 290 3.62 -5.09 -9.42
CA ALA A 290 4.65 -4.38 -8.65
C ALA A 290 4.98 -3.01 -9.26
N LEU A 291 5.16 -2.95 -10.58
CA LEU A 291 5.41 -1.71 -11.31
C LEU A 291 4.21 -0.76 -11.26
N LEU A 292 2.98 -1.26 -11.41
CA LEU A 292 1.76 -0.47 -11.34
C LEU A 292 1.65 0.25 -9.99
N PHE A 293 1.81 -0.51 -8.88
CA PHE A 293 1.68 0.06 -7.55
C PHE A 293 2.88 0.93 -7.15
N ALA A 294 4.11 0.61 -7.59
CA ALA A 294 5.27 1.46 -7.41
C ALA A 294 5.13 2.79 -8.17
N ALA A 295 4.64 2.76 -9.40
CA ALA A 295 4.33 3.96 -10.17
C ALA A 295 3.24 4.81 -9.50
N ALA A 296 2.20 4.18 -8.94
CA ALA A 296 1.17 4.90 -8.19
C ALA A 296 1.76 5.64 -6.97
N CYS A 297 2.70 5.04 -6.22
CA CYS A 297 3.37 5.69 -5.10
C CYS A 297 3.96 7.05 -5.50
N THR A 298 4.60 7.15 -6.66
CA THR A 298 5.25 8.39 -7.12
C THR A 298 4.26 9.51 -7.44
N THR A 299 2.98 9.17 -7.61
CA THR A 299 1.91 10.11 -8.00
C THR A 299 0.95 10.45 -6.85
N ILE A 300 1.15 9.89 -5.66
CA ILE A 300 0.32 10.13 -4.47
C ILE A 300 0.92 11.22 -3.60
N LYS A 301 2.21 11.11 -3.28
CA LYS A 301 2.93 12.05 -2.44
C LYS A 301 4.37 12.17 -2.92
N THR A 302 4.98 13.35 -2.81
CA THR A 302 6.37 13.56 -3.28
C THR A 302 7.38 12.56 -2.72
N PRO A 303 7.38 12.21 -1.40
CA PRO A 303 8.25 11.15 -0.87
C PRO A 303 7.99 9.76 -1.47
N GLY A 304 6.89 9.56 -2.19
CA GLY A 304 6.56 8.29 -2.84
C GLY A 304 7.59 7.82 -3.85
N VAL A 305 8.35 8.75 -4.46
CA VAL A 305 9.49 8.41 -5.31
C VAL A 305 10.56 7.66 -4.49
N VAL A 306 10.90 8.19 -3.31
CA VAL A 306 11.90 7.55 -2.44
C VAL A 306 11.39 6.21 -1.92
N TRP A 307 10.11 6.14 -1.52
CA TRP A 307 9.48 4.87 -1.13
C TRP A 307 9.53 3.83 -2.24
N ALA A 308 9.28 4.20 -3.50
CA ALA A 308 9.43 3.29 -4.63
C ALA A 308 10.88 2.82 -4.82
N LEU A 309 11.87 3.69 -4.60
CA LEU A 309 13.30 3.33 -4.65
C LEU A 309 13.70 2.35 -3.55
N THR A 310 13.05 2.35 -2.38
CA THR A 310 13.33 1.39 -1.31
C THR A 310 12.96 -0.06 -1.68
N LEU A 311 12.24 -0.30 -2.77
CA LEU A 311 12.01 -1.64 -3.33
C LEU A 311 13.26 -2.22 -4.01
N LEU A 312 14.18 -1.36 -4.50
CA LEU A 312 15.32 -1.80 -5.31
C LEU A 312 16.25 -2.80 -4.61
N PRO A 313 16.62 -2.66 -3.32
CA PRO A 313 17.43 -3.67 -2.64
C PRO A 313 16.79 -5.07 -2.69
N GLY A 314 15.47 -5.15 -2.49
CA GLY A 314 14.72 -6.41 -2.63
C GLY A 314 14.76 -6.98 -4.05
N VAL A 315 14.60 -6.13 -5.06
CA VAL A 315 14.69 -6.52 -6.48
C VAL A 315 16.09 -7.01 -6.83
N VAL A 316 17.14 -6.33 -6.36
CA VAL A 316 18.55 -6.74 -6.58
C VAL A 316 18.82 -8.11 -5.95
N LEU A 317 18.38 -8.34 -4.71
CA LEU A 317 18.53 -9.65 -4.06
C LEU A 317 17.75 -10.74 -4.79
N ALA A 318 16.59 -10.41 -5.33
CA ALA A 318 15.81 -11.34 -6.13
C ALA A 318 16.52 -11.72 -7.44
N LEU A 319 17.06 -10.75 -8.16
CA LEU A 319 17.74 -10.99 -9.45
C LEU A 319 19.09 -11.68 -9.29
N MET A 320 19.83 -11.32 -8.25
CA MET A 320 21.21 -11.74 -8.04
C MET A 320 21.43 -12.33 -6.64
N PRO A 321 20.87 -13.52 -6.30
CA PRO A 321 20.90 -14.02 -4.93
C PRO A 321 22.33 -14.18 -4.35
N ARG A 322 23.33 -14.51 -5.18
CA ARG A 322 24.73 -14.69 -4.76
C ARG A 322 25.51 -13.38 -4.66
N ARG A 323 25.33 -12.45 -5.60
CA ARG A 323 26.04 -11.16 -5.70
C ARG A 323 25.27 -10.00 -5.09
N GLY A 324 23.95 -10.12 -5.01
CA GLY A 324 23.04 -9.09 -4.55
C GLY A 324 23.43 -8.46 -3.21
N PRO A 325 23.76 -9.21 -2.16
CA PRO A 325 24.16 -8.63 -0.89
C PRO A 325 25.35 -7.66 -1.01
N ARG A 326 26.37 -8.02 -1.83
CA ARG A 326 27.51 -7.12 -2.11
C ARG A 326 27.10 -5.89 -2.90
N ILE A 327 26.24 -6.06 -3.91
CA ILE A 327 25.75 -4.93 -4.75
C ILE A 327 24.93 -3.97 -3.90
N VAL A 328 24.05 -4.47 -3.04
CA VAL A 328 23.26 -3.66 -2.10
C VAL A 328 24.18 -2.92 -1.14
N ALA A 329 25.20 -3.58 -0.58
CA ALA A 329 26.16 -2.95 0.32
C ALA A 329 26.98 -1.85 -0.39
N ILE A 330 27.45 -2.09 -1.61
CA ILE A 330 28.13 -1.07 -2.43
C ILE A 330 27.18 0.07 -2.76
N GLY A 331 25.95 -0.21 -3.20
CA GLY A 331 24.93 0.80 -3.48
C GLY A 331 24.62 1.67 -2.26
N LEU A 332 24.53 1.08 -1.08
CA LEU A 332 24.35 1.81 0.17
C LEU A 332 25.57 2.71 0.47
N ALA A 333 26.79 2.17 0.33
CA ALA A 333 28.01 2.95 0.54
C ALA A 333 28.10 4.15 -0.44
N VAL A 334 27.77 3.93 -1.71
CA VAL A 334 27.70 5.00 -2.71
C VAL A 334 26.63 6.03 -2.35
N ALA A 335 25.43 5.59 -1.93
CA ALA A 335 24.36 6.49 -1.51
C ALA A 335 24.76 7.34 -0.30
N LEU A 336 25.42 6.75 0.70
CA LEU A 336 25.93 7.47 1.87
C LEU A 336 27.02 8.46 1.49
N LEU A 337 27.95 8.08 0.60
CA LEU A 337 28.97 8.98 0.09
C LEU A 337 28.35 10.15 -0.69
N THR A 338 27.39 9.86 -1.57
CA THR A 338 26.63 10.89 -2.30
C THR A 338 25.94 11.84 -1.34
N LEU A 339 25.29 11.31 -0.30
CA LEU A 339 24.63 12.09 0.73
C LEU A 339 25.65 13.00 1.47
N ALA A 340 26.82 12.48 1.82
CA ALA A 340 27.89 13.25 2.47
C ALA A 340 28.45 14.38 1.57
N VAL A 341 28.56 14.16 0.25
CA VAL A 341 28.94 15.19 -0.71
C VAL A 341 27.84 16.24 -0.87
N LEU A 342 26.58 15.80 -1.00
CA LEU A 342 25.44 16.70 -1.12
C LEU A 342 25.18 17.50 0.16
N ALA A 343 25.61 17.01 1.33
CA ALA A 343 25.51 17.75 2.58
C ALA A 343 26.31 19.07 2.59
N GLN A 344 27.26 19.22 1.65
CA GLN A 344 28.03 20.43 1.50
C GLN A 344 27.34 21.48 0.59
N THR A 345 26.25 21.11 -0.04
CA THR A 345 25.55 21.97 -1.01
C THR A 345 24.04 21.82 -0.74
N ASP A 346 23.34 22.84 -0.38
CA ASP A 346 21.88 22.76 -0.15
C ASP A 346 21.11 22.36 -1.42
N PRO A 347 21.09 21.07 -1.80
CA PRO A 347 20.55 20.64 -3.08
C PRO A 347 19.02 20.77 -3.10
N VAL A 348 18.48 21.15 -4.27
CA VAL A 348 17.03 21.10 -4.50
C VAL A 348 16.67 19.73 -5.08
N VAL A 349 15.96 18.92 -4.31
CA VAL A 349 15.51 17.59 -4.71
C VAL A 349 13.98 17.54 -4.68
N LEU A 350 13.35 17.15 -5.79
CA LEU A 350 11.90 17.08 -5.94
C LEU A 350 11.17 18.40 -5.56
N GLY A 351 11.82 19.55 -5.80
CA GLY A 351 11.29 20.87 -5.49
C GLY A 351 11.48 21.33 -4.04
N TYR A 352 12.19 20.54 -3.22
CA TYR A 352 12.55 20.90 -1.84
C TYR A 352 14.05 21.16 -1.73
N ARG A 353 14.42 22.29 -1.11
CA ARG A 353 15.79 22.52 -0.70
C ARG A 353 16.08 21.62 0.51
N LEU A 354 17.02 20.73 0.38
CA LEU A 354 17.46 19.84 1.44
C LEU A 354 18.66 20.46 2.14
N HIS A 355 18.49 20.76 3.41
CA HIS A 355 19.60 21.08 4.28
C HIS A 355 20.08 19.78 4.93
N LEU A 356 21.22 19.28 4.46
CA LEU A 356 21.74 17.97 4.87
C LEU A 356 22.80 18.17 5.94
N ASP A 357 22.39 18.21 7.19
CA ASP A 357 23.27 18.16 8.35
C ASP A 357 22.84 17.05 9.31
N PHE A 358 23.79 16.50 10.05
CA PHE A 358 23.49 15.46 11.02
C PHE A 358 22.96 16.05 12.32
N ALA A 359 21.66 15.90 12.54
CA ALA A 359 21.02 16.23 13.81
C ALA A 359 19.91 15.21 14.08
N PRO A 360 20.24 14.09 14.71
CA PRO A 360 19.35 12.96 14.87
C PRO A 360 18.19 13.28 15.83
N ALA A 361 16.97 12.92 15.40
CA ALA A 361 15.74 12.96 16.21
C ALA A 361 15.41 11.57 16.78
N TRP A 362 16.40 10.86 17.31
CA TRP A 362 16.26 9.45 17.68
C TRP A 362 15.31 9.21 18.83
N LEU A 363 15.29 10.09 19.82
CA LEU A 363 14.33 9.97 20.94
C LEU A 363 12.90 10.05 20.41
N SER A 364 12.59 11.06 19.58
CA SER A 364 11.26 11.19 18.98
C SER A 364 10.89 10.02 18.06
N LEU A 365 11.87 9.40 17.38
CA LEU A 365 11.64 8.19 16.61
C LEU A 365 11.33 6.99 17.51
N VAL A 366 12.03 6.84 18.63
CA VAL A 366 11.74 5.81 19.63
C VAL A 366 10.36 6.04 20.25
N ASP A 367 10.02 7.26 20.62
CA ASP A 367 8.70 7.61 21.12
C ASP A 367 7.60 7.26 20.12
N SER A 368 7.77 7.65 18.85
CA SER A 368 6.84 7.34 17.77
C SER A 368 6.62 5.83 17.60
N LEU A 369 7.68 5.05 17.61
CA LEU A 369 7.61 3.60 17.34
C LEU A 369 7.10 2.81 18.54
N PHE A 370 7.49 3.17 19.77
CA PHE A 370 7.35 2.29 20.92
C PHE A 370 6.48 2.83 22.06
N LEU A 371 6.33 4.16 22.21
CA LEU A 371 5.74 4.73 23.42
C LEU A 371 4.38 5.39 23.20
N LEU A 372 4.11 5.99 22.04
CA LEU A 372 2.90 6.78 21.79
C LEU A 372 1.62 5.99 21.55
N GLY A 373 1.66 4.67 21.54
CA GLY A 373 0.47 3.83 21.36
C GLY A 373 -0.12 3.80 19.93
N ASN A 374 0.47 4.52 18.97
CA ASN A 374 -0.02 4.62 17.57
C ASN A 374 -0.02 3.28 16.82
N TRP A 375 0.77 2.33 17.27
CA TRP A 375 1.08 1.08 16.57
C TRP A 375 0.76 -0.15 17.41
N HIS A 376 0.18 -0.02 18.60
CA HIS A 376 0.09 -1.09 19.58
C HIS A 376 1.48 -1.74 19.82
N LEU A 377 1.57 -3.07 19.70
CA LEU A 377 2.82 -3.83 19.88
C LEU A 377 3.55 -4.13 18.57
N LEU A 378 3.18 -3.48 17.44
CA LEU A 378 3.72 -3.80 16.12
C LEU A 378 5.26 -3.79 16.10
N TRP A 379 5.89 -2.72 16.58
CA TRP A 379 7.33 -2.56 16.46
C TRP A 379 8.11 -3.49 17.39
N TYR A 380 7.55 -3.82 18.55
CA TYR A 380 8.09 -4.88 19.41
C TYR A 380 8.00 -6.24 18.70
N ALA A 381 6.90 -6.54 18.03
CA ALA A 381 6.72 -7.76 17.26
C ALA A 381 7.66 -7.81 16.03
N VAL A 382 7.93 -6.67 15.37
CA VAL A 382 8.92 -6.56 14.30
C VAL A 382 10.31 -6.96 14.78
N ILE A 383 10.75 -6.45 15.94
CA ILE A 383 12.04 -6.81 16.55
C ILE A 383 12.06 -8.29 16.91
N ALA A 384 11.02 -8.79 17.59
CA ALA A 384 10.92 -10.20 17.95
C ALA A 384 10.97 -11.11 16.72
N ALA A 385 10.23 -10.77 15.65
CA ALA A 385 10.26 -11.53 14.39
C ALA A 385 11.64 -11.50 13.72
N ALA A 386 12.34 -10.36 13.78
CA ALA A 386 13.71 -10.25 13.26
C ALA A 386 14.67 -11.18 14.00
N ILE A 387 14.57 -11.24 15.33
CA ILE A 387 15.44 -12.08 16.17
C ILE A 387 15.13 -13.56 15.96
N VAL A 388 13.88 -13.98 16.15
CA VAL A 388 13.51 -15.41 16.08
C VAL A 388 13.55 -15.94 14.65
N GLY A 389 13.18 -15.09 13.68
CA GLY A 389 13.13 -15.41 12.25
C GLY A 389 14.46 -15.21 11.51
N TRP A 390 15.57 -14.92 12.17
CA TRP A 390 16.84 -14.55 11.54
C TRP A 390 17.28 -15.46 10.38
N ARG A 391 17.09 -16.78 10.53
CA ARG A 391 17.39 -17.75 9.47
C ARG A 391 16.41 -17.65 8.31
N VAL A 392 15.13 -17.36 8.60
CA VAL A 392 14.08 -17.17 7.58
C VAL A 392 14.38 -15.93 6.76
N LEU A 393 14.78 -14.83 7.40
CA LEU A 393 15.07 -13.55 6.74
C LEU A 393 16.18 -13.67 5.69
N ARG A 394 17.17 -14.54 5.93
CA ARG A 394 18.30 -14.78 5.02
C ARG A 394 17.99 -15.77 3.91
N SER A 395 16.87 -16.45 3.98
CA SER A 395 16.49 -17.39 2.94
C SER A 395 16.18 -16.67 1.62
N PRO A 396 16.48 -17.27 0.45
CA PRO A 396 16.18 -16.64 -0.85
C PRO A 396 14.71 -16.25 -1.02
N ALA A 397 13.79 -16.92 -0.34
CA ALA A 397 12.37 -16.66 -0.41
C ALA A 397 11.97 -15.38 0.36
N PHE A 398 12.66 -15.03 1.43
CA PHE A 398 12.30 -13.91 2.31
C PHE A 398 13.27 -12.73 2.25
N ALA A 399 14.53 -12.95 1.84
CA ALA A 399 15.53 -11.90 1.74
C ALA A 399 15.08 -10.68 0.91
N PRO A 400 14.37 -10.83 -0.24
CA PRO A 400 13.87 -9.68 -0.99
C PRO A 400 12.90 -8.80 -0.20
N LEU A 401 11.91 -9.41 0.47
CA LEU A 401 10.94 -8.67 1.26
C LEU A 401 11.60 -8.02 2.49
N SER A 402 12.48 -8.76 3.16
CA SER A 402 13.22 -8.26 4.34
C SER A 402 14.13 -7.09 3.99
N ALA A 403 14.78 -7.12 2.82
CA ALA A 403 15.60 -6.01 2.34
C ALA A 403 14.75 -4.77 2.02
N THR A 404 13.56 -4.95 1.47
CA THR A 404 12.61 -3.86 1.23
C THR A 404 12.17 -3.21 2.56
N VAL A 405 11.78 -4.01 3.55
CA VAL A 405 11.40 -3.49 4.89
C VAL A 405 12.58 -2.76 5.54
N ALA A 406 13.78 -3.37 5.54
CA ALA A 406 14.98 -2.76 6.10
C ALA A 406 15.35 -1.44 5.39
N SER A 407 15.21 -1.38 4.06
CA SER A 407 15.44 -0.18 3.26
C SER A 407 14.45 0.94 3.59
N GLY A 408 13.16 0.61 3.77
CA GLY A 408 12.15 1.57 4.19
C GLY A 408 12.40 2.12 5.60
N LEU A 409 12.79 1.26 6.55
CA LEU A 409 13.18 1.70 7.90
C LEU A 409 14.45 2.56 7.88
N LEU A 410 15.45 2.18 7.08
CA LEU A 410 16.67 3.00 6.89
C LEU A 410 16.33 4.37 6.30
N PHE A 411 15.40 4.43 5.35
CA PHE A 411 14.93 5.72 4.79
C PHE A 411 14.38 6.63 5.89
N LEU A 412 13.57 6.12 6.81
CA LEU A 412 13.06 6.93 7.93
C LEU A 412 14.20 7.46 8.81
N VAL A 413 15.17 6.59 9.16
CA VAL A 413 16.33 6.99 9.96
C VAL A 413 17.12 8.08 9.25
N VAL A 414 17.39 7.92 7.94
CA VAL A 414 18.13 8.92 7.15
C VAL A 414 17.35 10.23 7.05
N ALA A 415 16.07 10.18 6.71
CA ALA A 415 15.24 11.36 6.56
C ALA A 415 15.20 12.20 7.84
N PHE A 416 15.00 11.59 9.00
CA PHE A 416 14.89 12.28 10.29
C PHE A 416 16.21 12.53 10.99
N SER A 417 17.34 12.07 10.45
CA SER A 417 18.69 12.34 11.00
C SER A 417 19.50 13.30 10.16
N PHE A 418 19.24 13.39 8.86
CA PHE A 418 20.11 14.12 7.91
C PHE A 418 19.37 15.17 7.06
N THR A 419 18.07 15.35 7.23
CA THR A 419 17.33 16.34 6.45
C THR A 419 16.57 17.29 7.38
N ASN A 420 16.11 18.41 6.83
CA ASN A 420 15.25 19.35 7.52
C ASN A 420 13.86 18.80 7.89
N ALA A 421 13.53 17.56 7.50
CA ALA A 421 12.33 16.87 7.99
C ALA A 421 12.31 16.73 9.52
N ARG A 422 13.48 16.69 10.18
CA ARG A 422 13.60 16.72 11.64
C ARG A 422 12.93 17.91 12.31
N ASN A 423 12.80 19.05 11.63
CA ASN A 423 12.18 20.26 12.18
C ASN A 423 10.69 20.07 12.50
N TRP A 424 10.06 19.05 11.93
CA TRP A 424 8.64 18.68 12.16
C TRP A 424 8.50 17.36 12.93
N VAL A 425 9.44 17.05 13.80
CA VAL A 425 9.42 15.82 14.60
C VAL A 425 8.92 16.07 16.00
N THR A 426 9.16 17.26 16.57
CA THR A 426 8.85 17.58 17.97
C THR A 426 7.35 17.50 18.28
N ASP A 427 6.49 17.82 17.33
CA ASP A 427 5.03 17.69 17.44
C ASP A 427 4.52 16.27 17.12
N GLN A 428 5.40 15.35 16.77
CA GLN A 428 5.13 13.94 16.42
C GLN A 428 4.20 13.75 15.21
N THR A 429 3.81 14.80 14.50
CA THR A 429 2.87 14.67 13.39
C THR A 429 3.53 14.09 12.13
N THR A 430 4.62 14.66 11.68
CA THR A 430 5.30 14.25 10.44
C THR A 430 5.95 12.87 10.58
N ILE A 431 6.59 12.59 11.72
CA ILE A 431 7.28 11.30 11.93
C ILE A 431 6.29 10.13 11.97
N ASN A 432 5.16 10.29 12.67
CA ASN A 432 4.12 9.27 12.76
C ASN A 432 3.49 8.99 11.38
N ARG A 433 3.25 10.03 10.59
CA ARG A 433 2.74 9.91 9.22
C ARG A 433 3.73 9.20 8.29
N ALA A 434 5.03 9.47 8.45
CA ALA A 434 6.06 8.77 7.68
C ALA A 434 6.19 7.29 8.09
N VAL A 435 6.07 6.98 9.38
CA VAL A 435 6.03 5.60 9.89
C VAL A 435 4.79 4.85 9.39
N LEU A 436 3.64 5.53 9.24
CA LEU A 436 2.42 4.94 8.67
C LEU A 436 2.66 4.35 7.27
N HIS A 437 3.52 4.97 6.45
CA HIS A 437 3.77 4.49 5.10
C HIS A 437 4.33 3.05 5.06
N ILE A 438 5.07 2.63 6.07
CA ILE A 438 5.65 1.27 6.13
C ILE A 438 4.89 0.32 7.08
N ALA A 439 4.08 0.84 7.98
CA ALA A 439 3.46 0.04 9.05
C ALA A 439 2.64 -1.17 8.54
N PRO A 440 1.76 -1.06 7.50
CA PRO A 440 1.05 -2.22 6.96
C PRO A 440 2.00 -3.29 6.41
N LEU A 441 3.06 -2.88 5.70
CA LEU A 441 4.07 -3.80 5.17
C LEU A 441 4.85 -4.49 6.28
N ALA A 442 5.28 -3.75 7.31
CA ALA A 442 5.99 -4.27 8.47
C ALA A 442 5.15 -5.30 9.24
N LEU A 443 3.84 -5.06 9.38
CA LEU A 443 2.91 -6.00 9.99
C LEU A 443 2.82 -7.31 9.19
N ILE A 444 2.62 -7.22 7.88
CA ILE A 444 2.53 -8.42 7.04
C ILE A 444 3.84 -9.18 7.07
N TRP A 445 4.97 -8.49 6.94
CA TRP A 445 6.30 -9.08 7.05
C TRP A 445 6.48 -9.83 8.36
N THR A 446 6.10 -9.23 9.49
CA THR A 446 6.14 -9.85 10.82
C THR A 446 5.35 -11.16 10.86
N ILE A 447 4.12 -11.14 10.36
CA ILE A 447 3.22 -12.30 10.36
C ILE A 447 3.81 -13.43 9.50
N VAL A 448 4.24 -13.14 8.28
CA VAL A 448 4.73 -14.20 7.37
C VAL A 448 6.09 -14.76 7.83
N VAL A 449 6.94 -13.96 8.46
CA VAL A 449 8.21 -14.42 9.04
C VAL A 449 7.98 -15.35 10.23
N ILE A 450 7.10 -14.96 11.17
CA ILE A 450 6.73 -15.80 12.33
C ILE A 450 6.07 -17.09 11.84
N HIS A 451 5.16 -17.01 10.88
CA HIS A 451 4.49 -18.17 10.29
C HIS A 451 5.52 -19.16 9.69
N ALA A 452 6.45 -18.67 8.88
CA ALA A 452 7.49 -19.50 8.27
C ALA A 452 8.44 -20.10 9.32
N TRP A 453 8.80 -19.36 10.36
CA TRP A 453 9.64 -19.84 11.46
C TRP A 453 8.97 -20.97 12.25
N LEU A 454 7.70 -20.85 12.57
CA LEU A 454 6.92 -21.88 13.25
C LEU A 454 6.84 -23.17 12.41
N HIS A 455 6.56 -23.05 11.11
CA HIS A 455 6.47 -24.21 10.21
C HIS A 455 7.83 -24.88 9.96
N GLY A 456 8.92 -24.12 9.97
CA GLY A 456 10.29 -24.65 9.91
C GLY A 456 10.64 -25.52 11.12
N ARG A 457 10.20 -25.12 12.32
CA ARG A 457 10.40 -25.90 13.57
C ARG A 457 9.61 -27.21 13.58
N ILE A 458 8.37 -27.21 13.11
CA ILE A 458 7.54 -28.41 13.05
C ILE A 458 8.17 -29.45 12.12
N ARG A 459 8.72 -29.05 10.97
CA ARG A 459 9.39 -29.97 10.03
C ARG A 459 10.69 -30.55 10.56
N THR A 460 11.46 -29.80 11.34
CA THR A 460 12.69 -30.30 11.97
C THR A 460 12.40 -31.20 13.16
N GLY A 461 11.34 -30.97 13.93
CA GLY A 461 10.89 -31.81 15.02
C GLY A 461 10.39 -33.18 14.56
N SER A 462 9.69 -33.25 13.42
CA SER A 462 9.19 -34.52 12.88
C SER A 462 10.28 -35.40 12.24
N ARG A 463 11.42 -34.82 11.85
CA ARG A 463 12.59 -35.61 11.38
C ARG A 463 13.45 -36.16 12.50
N GLY A 464 13.32 -35.68 13.72
CA GLY A 464 14.02 -36.19 14.90
C GLY A 464 13.34 -37.37 15.56
N SER A 465 12.14 -37.79 15.17
CA SER A 465 11.39 -38.92 15.72
C SER A 465 11.38 -40.15 14.80
N VAL A 466 12.36 -40.31 13.91
CA VAL A 466 12.56 -41.60 13.25
C VAL A 466 13.13 -42.56 14.31
N ASP A 467 12.27 -43.44 14.74
CA ASP A 467 12.52 -44.47 15.75
C ASP A 467 13.78 -45.30 15.37
N PRO A 468 14.82 -45.32 16.20
CA PRO A 468 15.99 -46.14 15.91
C PRO A 468 15.71 -47.64 15.88
N ALA A 469 14.52 -48.10 16.32
CA ALA A 469 14.10 -49.48 16.27
C ALA A 469 13.77 -50.00 14.87
N ALA A 470 13.42 -49.13 13.92
CA ALA A 470 13.10 -49.53 12.53
C ALA A 470 14.36 -49.76 11.66
N ALA A 471 15.50 -49.27 12.08
CA ALA A 471 16.80 -49.47 11.38
C ALA A 471 17.50 -50.79 11.76
N ALA A 472 17.11 -51.42 12.87
CA ALA A 472 17.74 -52.67 13.34
C ALA A 472 17.07 -53.95 12.82
N SER A 473 15.97 -53.86 12.08
CA SER A 473 15.26 -55.02 11.48
C SER A 473 15.52 -55.24 10.00
N ALA A 474 16.45 -54.47 9.37
CA ALA A 474 16.80 -54.58 7.95
C ALA A 474 18.30 -54.85 7.74
N ALA A 475 19.01 -55.41 8.76
CA ALA A 475 20.38 -55.93 8.66
C ALA A 475 20.41 -57.45 8.81
#